data_757e21dcf1256090116226f72ca965cd
#
_entry.id   757e21dcf1256090116226f72ca965cd
#
_cell.length_a   1.000
_cell.length_b   1.000
_cell.length_c   1.000
_cell.angle_alpha   90.00
_cell.angle_beta   90.00
_cell.angle_gamma   90.00
#
_symmetry.space_group_name_H-M   'P 1'
#
loop_
_entity.id
_entity.type
_entity.pdbx_description
1 polymer ?
#
loop_
_entity_poly.entity_id
_entity_poly.type
_entity_poly.pdbx_seq_one_letter_code
_entity_poly.pdbx_strand_id
1 'polypeptide(L)'
;MSKNMEYRKHRIEYLRTTVEYSLFGGEGGTREAHLMFHVDPEAGSYEEQLTAIRKAYHRILSRKVKIRGMVPVFCRYFLSDAANQWEALQAVLQKEPSCAVSVVQQPPLDGSKIALWVYLTSEPNAAYKHYWTAGAGVSCGKSERQMKTLLKSYEADLVGKG
;
A
#
# COMPACT_ATOMS: atom_id res chain seq x y z
N MET A 1 2.29 1.27 31.31
CA MET A 1 1.70 0.90 30.00
C MET A 1 2.21 1.88 28.97
N SER A 2 3.16 1.49 28.16
CA SER A 2 3.68 2.30 27.06
C SER A 2 2.61 2.42 25.98
N LYS A 3 2.24 3.64 25.59
CA LYS A 3 1.38 3.88 24.43
C LYS A 3 2.20 3.62 23.17
N ASN A 4 2.13 2.42 22.68
CA ASN A 4 2.89 2.00 21.50
C ASN A 4 2.26 2.43 20.17
N MET A 5 1.29 3.35 20.18
CA MET A 5 0.61 3.85 18.99
C MET A 5 0.65 5.38 18.94
N GLU A 6 1.03 5.92 17.80
CA GLU A 6 1.02 7.35 17.50
C GLU A 6 0.28 7.58 16.18
N TYR A 7 -0.70 8.49 16.19
CA TYR A 7 -1.37 8.98 14.96
C TYR A 7 -0.93 10.40 14.65
N ARG A 8 -0.69 10.68 13.38
CA ARG A 8 -0.37 12.02 12.86
C ARG A 8 -1.00 12.25 11.50
N LYS A 9 -1.23 13.52 11.21
CA LYS A 9 -1.67 14.00 9.90
C LYS A 9 -0.68 15.04 9.38
N HIS A 10 -0.33 14.98 8.11
CA HIS A 10 0.60 15.91 7.47
C HIS A 10 0.08 16.31 6.10
N ARG A 11 -0.04 17.62 5.89
CA ARG A 11 -0.43 18.18 4.61
C ARG A 11 0.82 18.57 3.81
N ILE A 12 0.84 18.25 2.52
CA ILE A 12 1.85 18.67 1.55
C ILE A 12 1.14 19.60 0.56
N GLU A 13 1.17 20.90 0.86
CA GLU A 13 0.35 21.92 0.18
C GLU A 13 0.54 21.92 -1.33
N TYR A 14 1.80 22.01 -1.81
CA TYR A 14 2.11 22.09 -3.23
C TYR A 14 1.76 20.82 -4.03
N LEU A 15 1.50 19.67 -3.35
CA LEU A 15 1.00 18.45 -3.95
C LEU A 15 -0.51 18.26 -3.71
N ARG A 16 -1.14 19.17 -2.97
CA ARG A 16 -2.54 19.05 -2.57
C ARG A 16 -2.86 17.67 -1.98
N THR A 17 -1.89 17.11 -1.24
CA THR A 17 -1.95 15.73 -0.71
C THR A 17 -1.83 15.75 0.81
N THR A 18 -2.69 15.02 1.47
CA THR A 18 -2.64 14.76 2.91
C THR A 18 -2.17 13.35 3.15
N VAL A 19 -1.27 13.19 4.13
CA VAL A 19 -0.78 11.88 4.55
C VAL A 19 -1.11 11.68 6.02
N GLU A 20 -1.82 10.61 6.31
CA GLU A 20 -2.13 10.17 7.67
C GLU A 20 -1.21 9.02 8.05
N TYR A 21 -0.71 9.04 9.28
CA TYR A 21 0.23 8.06 9.80
C TYR A 21 -0.36 7.41 11.04
N SER A 22 -0.35 6.09 11.08
CA SER A 22 -0.50 5.31 12.31
C SER A 22 0.79 4.55 12.53
N LEU A 23 1.50 4.87 13.61
CA LEU A 23 2.80 4.30 13.95
C LEU A 23 2.62 3.40 15.17
N PHE A 24 3.18 2.19 15.09
CA PHE A 24 3.12 1.21 16.16
C PHE A 24 4.55 0.78 16.52
N GLY A 25 4.83 0.69 17.83
CA GLY A 25 6.02 0.03 18.34
C GLY A 25 5.64 -1.34 18.88
N GLY A 26 6.23 -2.41 18.34
CA GLY A 26 6.01 -3.78 18.80
C GLY A 26 6.97 -4.19 19.90
N GLU A 27 6.65 -5.29 20.58
CA GLU A 27 7.59 -5.97 21.46
C GLU A 27 8.78 -6.47 20.64
N GLY A 28 9.99 -6.40 21.21
CA GLY A 28 11.21 -6.80 20.50
C GLY A 28 11.80 -5.74 19.56
N GLY A 29 11.29 -4.49 19.59
CA GLY A 29 11.85 -3.37 18.83
C GLY A 29 11.37 -3.26 17.38
N THR A 30 10.53 -4.16 16.89
CA THR A 30 9.88 -4.03 15.57
C THR A 30 8.91 -2.85 15.59
N ARG A 31 9.00 -2.02 14.55
CA ARG A 31 8.09 -0.89 14.34
C ARG A 31 7.27 -1.10 13.08
N GLU A 32 6.03 -0.70 13.12
CA GLU A 32 5.09 -0.76 12.01
C GLU A 32 4.51 0.63 11.72
N ALA A 33 4.25 0.91 10.48
CA ALA A 33 3.61 2.14 10.06
C ALA A 33 2.58 1.88 8.96
N HIS A 34 1.39 2.46 9.15
CA HIS A 34 0.37 2.54 8.12
C HIS A 34 0.28 3.99 7.66
N LEU A 35 0.46 4.19 6.37
CA LEU A 35 0.34 5.51 5.74
C LEU A 35 -0.88 5.51 4.83
N MET A 36 -1.73 6.53 4.94
CA MET A 36 -2.82 6.75 4.00
C MET A 36 -2.63 8.08 3.31
N PHE A 37 -2.57 8.05 1.99
CA PHE A 37 -2.39 9.21 1.13
C PHE A 37 -3.73 9.57 0.49
N HIS A 38 -4.17 10.80 0.73
CA HIS A 38 -5.36 11.41 0.14
C HIS A 38 -4.94 12.62 -0.68
N VAL A 39 -5.38 12.68 -1.92
CA VAL A 39 -5.21 13.84 -2.77
C VAL A 39 -6.52 14.62 -2.84
N ASP A 40 -6.47 15.95 -2.97
CA ASP A 40 -7.70 16.73 -3.12
C ASP A 40 -8.45 16.32 -4.39
N PRO A 41 -9.78 16.18 -4.33
CA PRO A 41 -10.59 15.84 -5.49
C PRO A 41 -10.39 16.81 -6.67
N GLU A 42 -10.18 18.07 -6.34
CA GLU A 42 -9.98 19.16 -7.30
C GLU A 42 -8.52 19.31 -7.76
N ALA A 43 -7.65 18.36 -7.44
CA ALA A 43 -6.24 18.42 -7.87
C ALA A 43 -6.05 18.05 -9.35
N GLY A 44 -7.12 18.05 -10.14
CA GLY A 44 -7.08 17.86 -11.58
C GLY A 44 -7.49 16.48 -12.07
N SER A 45 -6.89 16.05 -13.18
CA SER A 45 -7.15 14.73 -13.80
C SER A 45 -6.67 13.58 -12.92
N TYR A 46 -6.98 12.36 -13.33
CA TYR A 46 -6.47 11.16 -12.67
C TYR A 46 -4.93 11.12 -12.69
N GLU A 47 -4.31 11.43 -13.81
CA GLU A 47 -2.87 11.41 -14.01
C GLU A 47 -2.16 12.44 -13.13
N GLU A 48 -2.77 13.61 -12.95
CA GLU A 48 -2.28 14.66 -12.03
C GLU A 48 -2.38 14.19 -10.58
N GLN A 49 -3.51 13.59 -10.19
CA GLN A 49 -3.70 13.02 -8.85
C GLN A 49 -2.76 11.85 -8.58
N LEU A 50 -2.56 10.93 -9.54
CA LEU A 50 -1.60 9.84 -9.46
C LEU A 50 -0.18 10.38 -9.27
N THR A 51 0.20 11.39 -10.06
CA THR A 51 1.49 12.05 -9.96
C THR A 51 1.70 12.70 -8.58
N ALA A 52 0.68 13.36 -8.05
CA ALA A 52 0.73 14.00 -6.74
C ALA A 52 0.93 12.99 -5.60
N ILE A 53 0.14 11.91 -5.59
CA ILE A 53 0.27 10.81 -4.62
C ILE A 53 1.66 10.19 -4.71
N ARG A 54 2.17 9.93 -5.90
CA ARG A 54 3.49 9.34 -6.13
C ARG A 54 4.62 10.23 -5.58
N LYS A 55 4.60 11.52 -5.90
CA LYS A 55 5.55 12.49 -5.37
C LYS A 55 5.47 12.59 -3.84
N ALA A 56 4.26 12.57 -3.27
CA ALA A 56 4.05 12.56 -1.84
C ALA A 56 4.63 11.30 -1.19
N TYR A 57 4.37 10.13 -1.75
CA TYR A 57 4.90 8.85 -1.30
C TYR A 57 6.43 8.87 -1.24
N HIS A 58 7.11 9.19 -2.32
CA HIS A 58 8.58 9.27 -2.36
C HIS A 58 9.14 10.29 -1.37
N ARG A 59 8.51 11.48 -1.28
CA ARG A 59 8.92 12.51 -0.33
C ARG A 59 8.83 12.02 1.11
N ILE A 60 7.75 11.31 1.45
CA ILE A 60 7.55 10.79 2.81
C ILE A 60 8.59 9.73 3.13
N LEU A 61 8.79 8.76 2.25
CA LEU A 61 9.78 7.70 2.47
C LEU A 61 11.20 8.23 2.60
N SER A 62 11.57 9.23 1.81
CA SER A 62 12.94 9.79 1.82
C SER A 62 13.23 10.74 2.99
N ARG A 63 12.22 11.41 3.54
CA ARG A 63 12.43 12.55 4.46
C ARG A 63 11.90 12.38 5.87
N LYS A 64 11.01 11.41 6.14
CA LYS A 64 10.40 11.28 7.47
C LYS A 64 11.29 10.48 8.42
N VAL A 65 11.77 11.16 9.45
CA VAL A 65 12.62 10.59 10.50
C VAL A 65 11.94 9.42 11.23
N LYS A 66 10.63 9.50 11.48
CA LYS A 66 9.88 8.50 12.24
C LYS A 66 9.72 7.15 11.55
N ILE A 67 9.78 7.12 10.23
CA ILE A 67 9.74 5.88 9.43
C ILE A 67 11.12 5.51 8.85
N ARG A 68 12.17 6.20 9.30
CA ARG A 68 13.55 5.87 8.89
C ARG A 68 13.88 4.43 9.26
N GLY A 69 14.43 3.69 8.32
CA GLY A 69 14.75 2.28 8.49
C GLY A 69 13.55 1.33 8.36
N MET A 70 12.36 1.84 8.03
CA MET A 70 11.24 1.00 7.63
C MET A 70 11.20 0.83 6.13
N VAL A 71 10.76 -0.34 5.68
CA VAL A 71 10.57 -0.67 4.26
C VAL A 71 9.10 -0.89 3.97
N PRO A 72 8.59 -0.42 2.81
CA PRO A 72 7.25 -0.75 2.39
C PRO A 72 7.19 -2.24 2.02
N VAL A 73 6.20 -2.94 2.57
CA VAL A 73 5.98 -4.37 2.31
C VAL A 73 4.66 -4.62 1.58
N PHE A 74 3.72 -3.69 1.70
CA PHE A 74 2.44 -3.79 1.01
C PHE A 74 1.90 -2.41 0.66
N CYS A 75 1.37 -2.28 -0.56
CA CYS A 75 0.68 -1.09 -1.05
C CYS A 75 -0.72 -1.47 -1.57
N ARG A 76 -1.74 -0.65 -1.26
CA ARG A 76 -3.06 -0.79 -1.86
C ARG A 76 -3.50 0.52 -2.48
N TYR A 77 -3.80 0.47 -3.77
CA TYR A 77 -4.38 1.58 -4.51
C TYR A 77 -5.90 1.41 -4.58
N PHE A 78 -6.61 2.48 -4.23
CA PHE A 78 -8.05 2.61 -4.36
C PHE A 78 -8.34 3.47 -5.58
N LEU A 79 -9.03 2.93 -6.57
CA LEU A 79 -9.33 3.61 -7.82
C LEU A 79 -10.83 3.89 -7.93
N SER A 80 -11.19 5.06 -8.42
CA SER A 80 -12.59 5.39 -8.70
C SER A 80 -13.12 4.66 -9.94
N ASP A 81 -12.25 4.39 -10.92
CA ASP A 81 -12.57 3.74 -12.19
C ASP A 81 -11.36 2.91 -12.66
N ALA A 82 -11.28 1.68 -12.18
CA ALA A 82 -10.13 0.82 -12.48
C ALA A 82 -10.01 0.50 -13.98
N ALA A 83 -11.11 0.41 -14.71
CA ALA A 83 -11.09 0.09 -16.14
C ALA A 83 -10.32 1.14 -16.96
N ASN A 84 -10.53 2.42 -16.64
CA ASN A 84 -9.89 3.53 -17.37
C ASN A 84 -8.56 4.01 -16.73
N GLN A 85 -8.28 3.61 -15.48
CA GLN A 85 -7.14 4.10 -14.70
C GLN A 85 -6.00 3.09 -14.58
N TRP A 86 -6.27 1.81 -14.84
CA TRP A 86 -5.31 0.72 -14.63
C TRP A 86 -4.04 0.86 -15.45
N GLU A 87 -4.14 1.17 -16.74
CA GLU A 87 -2.97 1.23 -17.64
C GLU A 87 -1.95 2.27 -17.16
N ALA A 88 -2.42 3.46 -16.80
CA ALA A 88 -1.55 4.52 -16.30
C ALA A 88 -0.91 4.15 -14.94
N LEU A 89 -1.67 3.51 -14.04
CA LEU A 89 -1.12 3.01 -12.78
C LEU A 89 -0.08 1.92 -13.01
N GLN A 90 -0.35 0.95 -13.88
CA GLN A 90 0.55 -0.14 -14.20
C GLN A 90 1.89 0.37 -14.75
N ALA A 91 1.87 1.35 -15.64
CA ALA A 91 3.07 1.97 -16.19
C ALA A 91 3.95 2.62 -15.12
N VAL A 92 3.35 3.11 -14.04
CA VAL A 92 4.06 3.65 -12.89
C VAL A 92 4.64 2.54 -12.02
N LEU A 93 3.85 1.51 -11.71
CA LEU A 93 4.26 0.40 -10.84
C LEU A 93 5.43 -0.39 -11.39
N GLN A 94 5.51 -0.55 -12.72
CA GLN A 94 6.62 -1.25 -13.39
C GLN A 94 7.99 -0.57 -13.18
N LYS A 95 8.01 0.70 -12.81
CA LYS A 95 9.24 1.50 -12.64
C LYS A 95 9.71 1.55 -11.18
N GLU A 96 9.03 0.84 -10.29
CA GLU A 96 9.26 0.97 -8.85
C GLU A 96 9.80 -0.29 -8.21
N PRO A 97 10.57 -0.15 -7.10
CA PRO A 97 10.98 -1.29 -6.31
C PRO A 97 9.76 -2.01 -5.77
N SER A 98 9.78 -3.33 -5.89
CA SER A 98 8.66 -4.20 -5.61
C SER A 98 8.35 -4.34 -4.13
N CYS A 99 7.19 -3.88 -3.71
CA CYS A 99 6.46 -4.47 -2.59
C CYS A 99 5.22 -5.20 -3.15
N ALA A 100 4.52 -5.95 -2.33
CA ALA A 100 3.24 -6.52 -2.73
C ALA A 100 2.24 -5.40 -3.00
N VAL A 101 1.53 -5.46 -4.13
CA VAL A 101 0.57 -4.43 -4.55
C VAL A 101 -0.81 -5.05 -4.74
N SER A 102 -1.81 -4.38 -4.18
CA SER A 102 -3.22 -4.65 -4.42
C SER A 102 -3.86 -3.43 -5.06
N VAL A 103 -4.71 -3.65 -6.04
CA VAL A 103 -5.50 -2.58 -6.66
C VAL A 103 -6.97 -2.95 -6.57
N VAL A 104 -7.77 -2.04 -6.05
CA VAL A 104 -9.22 -2.26 -5.89
C VAL A 104 -9.99 -1.10 -6.53
N GLN A 105 -11.08 -1.44 -7.20
CA GLN A 105 -12.05 -0.44 -7.62
C GLN A 105 -12.96 -0.11 -6.46
N GLN A 106 -12.58 0.93 -5.75
CA GLN A 106 -13.33 1.49 -4.64
C GLN A 106 -13.08 3.01 -4.64
N PRO A 107 -14.04 3.80 -5.11
CA PRO A 107 -13.90 5.26 -5.12
C PRO A 107 -13.56 5.78 -3.72
N PRO A 108 -12.53 6.61 -3.57
CA PRO A 108 -12.26 7.28 -2.31
C PRO A 108 -13.45 8.13 -1.86
N LEU A 109 -13.74 8.12 -0.55
CA LEU A 109 -14.93 8.80 0.01
C LEU A 109 -14.88 10.33 -0.11
N ASP A 110 -13.69 10.88 -0.26
CA ASP A 110 -13.46 12.32 -0.46
C ASP A 110 -13.75 12.82 -1.89
N GLY A 111 -14.10 11.89 -2.80
CA GLY A 111 -14.37 12.19 -4.21
C GLY A 111 -13.12 12.29 -5.08
N SER A 112 -11.95 12.01 -4.56
CA SER A 112 -10.73 11.89 -5.36
C SER A 112 -10.79 10.66 -6.28
N LYS A 113 -9.95 10.63 -7.31
CA LYS A 113 -9.92 9.55 -8.29
C LYS A 113 -9.04 8.39 -7.84
N ILE A 114 -8.16 8.65 -6.86
CA ILE A 114 -7.19 7.67 -6.36
C ILE A 114 -6.82 7.98 -4.91
N ALA A 115 -6.64 6.94 -4.11
CA ALA A 115 -5.99 7.00 -2.82
C ALA A 115 -4.98 5.85 -2.69
N LEU A 116 -4.00 5.99 -1.80
CA LEU A 116 -2.95 4.99 -1.59
C LEU A 116 -2.79 4.69 -0.09
N TRP A 117 -2.91 3.42 0.27
CA TRP A 117 -2.51 2.93 1.57
C TRP A 117 -1.20 2.13 1.46
N VAL A 118 -0.29 2.37 2.41
CA VAL A 118 1.03 1.73 2.46
C VAL A 118 1.26 1.18 3.85
N TYR A 119 1.67 -0.07 3.93
CA TYR A 119 2.17 -0.69 5.14
C TYR A 119 3.69 -0.81 5.08
N LEU A 120 4.34 -0.32 6.15
CA LEU A 120 5.78 -0.39 6.32
C LEU A 120 6.13 -1.11 7.62
N THR A 121 7.26 -1.81 7.62
CA THR A 121 7.82 -2.40 8.83
C THR A 121 9.31 -2.10 8.90
N SER A 122 9.84 -1.92 10.12
CA SER A 122 11.26 -2.07 10.36
C SER A 122 11.62 -3.55 10.23
N GLU A 123 12.89 -3.88 10.07
CA GLU A 123 13.29 -5.28 9.89
C GLU A 123 12.58 -6.20 10.88
N PRO A 124 11.99 -7.29 10.36
CA PRO A 124 11.29 -8.25 11.20
C PRO A 124 12.27 -8.88 12.19
N ASN A 125 11.76 -9.18 13.38
CA ASN A 125 12.44 -10.04 14.32
C ASN A 125 12.97 -11.28 13.56
N ALA A 126 14.26 -11.58 13.68
CA ALA A 126 14.92 -12.71 13.01
C ALA A 126 14.23 -14.07 13.26
N ALA A 127 13.36 -14.17 14.27
CA ALA A 127 12.58 -15.37 14.59
C ALA A 127 11.39 -15.60 13.62
N TYR A 128 10.96 -14.59 12.84
CA TYR A 128 9.81 -14.71 11.93
C TYR A 128 10.19 -14.28 10.52
N LYS A 129 9.84 -15.09 9.55
CA LYS A 129 9.89 -14.72 8.12
C LYS A 129 8.51 -14.19 7.71
N HIS A 130 8.47 -12.96 7.18
CA HIS A 130 7.26 -12.37 6.62
C HIS A 130 7.24 -12.56 5.11
N TYR A 131 6.18 -13.18 4.61
CA TYR A 131 5.96 -13.37 3.19
C TYR A 131 4.75 -12.53 2.74
N TRP A 132 4.95 -11.73 1.73
CA TRP A 132 3.90 -10.91 1.13
C TRP A 132 3.71 -11.35 -0.31
N THR A 133 2.49 -11.73 -0.64
CA THR A 133 2.14 -12.12 -2.00
C THR A 133 1.18 -11.09 -2.59
N ALA A 134 1.47 -10.67 -3.83
CA ALA A 134 0.57 -9.82 -4.59
C ALA A 134 -0.48 -10.69 -5.28
N GLY A 135 -1.72 -10.23 -5.25
CA GLY A 135 -2.86 -10.65 -6.06
C GLY A 135 -2.90 -12.08 -6.58
N ALA A 136 -3.22 -13.05 -5.72
CA ALA A 136 -3.58 -14.37 -6.21
C ALA A 136 -5.00 -14.36 -6.78
N GLY A 137 -5.19 -14.82 -8.00
CA GLY A 137 -6.49 -14.86 -8.66
C GLY A 137 -6.69 -16.12 -9.49
N VAL A 138 -7.94 -16.56 -9.59
CA VAL A 138 -8.33 -17.68 -10.46
C VAL A 138 -9.48 -17.20 -11.35
N SER A 139 -9.30 -17.28 -12.66
CA SER A 139 -10.21 -16.70 -13.65
C SER A 139 -11.34 -17.64 -14.12
N CYS A 140 -11.33 -18.90 -13.76
CA CYS A 140 -12.29 -19.88 -14.30
C CYS A 140 -12.84 -20.86 -13.28
N GLY A 141 -14.10 -21.28 -13.46
CA GLY A 141 -14.79 -22.29 -12.67
C GLY A 141 -15.82 -21.73 -11.68
N LYS A 142 -16.49 -22.63 -10.96
CA LYS A 142 -17.42 -22.26 -9.88
C LYS A 142 -16.66 -21.73 -8.66
N SER A 143 -17.26 -20.82 -7.89
CA SER A 143 -16.65 -20.13 -6.75
C SER A 143 -15.93 -21.05 -5.76
N GLU A 144 -16.53 -22.20 -5.42
CA GLU A 144 -15.90 -23.17 -4.51
C GLU A 144 -14.61 -23.76 -5.10
N ARG A 145 -14.62 -24.11 -6.40
CA ARG A 145 -13.45 -24.63 -7.08
C ARG A 145 -12.35 -23.57 -7.22
N GLN A 146 -12.74 -22.33 -7.50
CA GLN A 146 -11.81 -21.21 -7.54
C GLN A 146 -11.11 -21.02 -6.20
N MET A 147 -11.87 -21.03 -5.10
CA MET A 147 -11.31 -20.91 -3.76
C MET A 147 -10.35 -22.05 -3.41
N LYS A 148 -10.73 -23.30 -3.69
CA LYS A 148 -9.85 -24.45 -3.47
C LYS A 148 -8.55 -24.38 -4.27
N THR A 149 -8.62 -23.92 -5.53
CA THR A 149 -7.45 -23.74 -6.39
C THR A 149 -6.55 -22.62 -5.86
N LEU A 150 -7.15 -21.50 -5.44
CA LEU A 150 -6.44 -20.37 -4.86
C LEU A 150 -5.67 -20.77 -3.60
N LEU A 151 -6.33 -21.46 -2.67
CA LEU A 151 -5.71 -21.89 -1.41
C LEU A 151 -4.58 -22.90 -1.65
N LYS A 152 -4.73 -23.84 -2.59
CA LYS A 152 -3.66 -24.78 -2.97
C LYS A 152 -2.46 -24.08 -3.58
N SER A 153 -2.70 -23.10 -4.45
CA SER A 153 -1.62 -22.29 -5.03
C SER A 153 -0.87 -21.50 -3.96
N TYR A 154 -1.60 -20.89 -3.04
CA TYR A 154 -1.02 -20.16 -1.92
C TYR A 154 -0.20 -21.06 -0.98
N GLU A 155 -0.71 -22.25 -0.65
CA GLU A 155 0.01 -23.25 0.14
C GLU A 155 1.31 -23.68 -0.54
N ALA A 156 1.26 -23.96 -1.85
CA ALA A 156 2.46 -24.32 -2.63
C ALA A 156 3.51 -23.21 -2.64
N ASP A 157 3.06 -21.95 -2.77
CA ASP A 157 3.94 -20.77 -2.71
C ASP A 157 4.62 -20.62 -1.34
N LEU A 158 3.89 -20.89 -0.24
CA LEU A 158 4.46 -20.86 1.12
C LEU A 158 5.49 -21.95 1.33
N VAL A 159 5.19 -23.17 0.92
CA VAL A 159 6.11 -24.31 1.03
C VAL A 159 7.38 -24.10 0.21
N GLY A 160 7.25 -23.51 -0.97
CA GLY A 160 8.40 -23.18 -1.83
C GLY A 160 9.32 -22.07 -1.29
N LYS A 161 8.85 -21.27 -0.31
CA LYS A 161 9.60 -20.17 0.31
C LYS A 161 10.18 -20.52 1.69
N GLY A 162 9.76 -21.62 2.26
CA GLY A 162 10.19 -22.12 3.59
C GLY A 162 11.45 -22.90 3.52
#